data_1e800b352ead16682b2623bf17c736e2
#
_entry.id   1e800b352ead16682b2623bf17c736e2
#
_cell.length_a   1.000
_cell.length_b   1.000
_cell.length_c   1.000
_cell.angle_alpha   90.00
_cell.angle_beta   90.00
_cell.angle_gamma   90.00
#
_symmetry.space_group_name_H-M   'P 1'
#
loop_
_entity.id
_entity.type
_entity.pdbx_description
1 polymer ?
#
loop_
_entity_poly.entity_id
_entity_poly.type
_entity_poly.pdbx_seq_one_letter_code
_entity_poly.pdbx_strand_id
1 'polypeptide(L)'
;MKRFFLSLLFFLVISDAYSNSEYQHGYAFLSQLKYPQGFEHFSYVNPDAPKGGTFRIPEMGAWDSFNPIPLRGRPLSGLDIWDPVDNFIYDSLLEGSLDEPSSYYAKLAKGVRVAPDGSYVDFKIRDDARWHDGRPISIEDVLFTFDVYMTKANPSIRTPLEIIERLEVLDQDEIRFWIAEESIGDPIVPIRIGVLSILPKHY
;
A
#
# COMPACT_ATOMS: atom_id res chain seq x y z
N MET A 1 69.48 -7.70 9.72
CA MET A 1 68.37 -6.91 9.06
C MET A 1 67.21 -7.83 8.82
N LYS A 2 66.19 -7.79 9.69
CA LYS A 2 64.95 -8.60 9.58
C LYS A 2 63.89 -7.75 8.96
N ARG A 3 63.40 -8.14 7.75
CA ARG A 3 62.29 -7.47 7.06
C ARG A 3 60.98 -8.06 7.60
N PHE A 4 60.22 -7.21 8.29
CA PHE A 4 58.83 -7.49 8.64
C PHE A 4 57.94 -7.26 7.41
N PHE A 5 57.28 -8.31 6.94
CA PHE A 5 56.19 -8.23 5.95
C PHE A 5 54.89 -7.99 6.73
N LEU A 6 54.32 -6.80 6.64
CA LEU A 6 53.03 -6.47 7.17
C LEU A 6 51.98 -6.85 6.10
N SER A 7 51.28 -7.98 6.31
CA SER A 7 50.21 -8.44 5.47
C SER A 7 48.93 -7.68 5.86
N LEU A 8 48.50 -6.74 4.99
CA LEU A 8 47.26 -6.01 5.14
C LEU A 8 46.13 -6.88 4.62
N LEU A 9 45.37 -7.54 5.56
CA LEU A 9 44.15 -8.26 5.24
C LEU A 9 43.05 -7.25 4.96
N PHE A 10 42.71 -7.08 3.68
CA PHE A 10 41.54 -6.31 3.24
C PHE A 10 40.30 -7.21 3.47
N PHE A 11 39.54 -6.92 4.53
CA PHE A 11 38.21 -7.48 4.71
C PHE A 11 37.27 -6.81 3.70
N LEU A 12 36.99 -7.49 2.59
CA LEU A 12 35.87 -7.16 1.72
C LEU A 12 34.60 -7.47 2.50
N VAL A 13 33.96 -6.45 3.06
CA VAL A 13 32.56 -6.53 3.51
C VAL A 13 31.72 -6.58 2.22
N ILE A 14 31.40 -7.77 1.78
CA ILE A 14 30.34 -8.00 0.81
C ILE A 14 29.05 -7.66 1.56
N SER A 15 28.55 -6.43 1.37
CA SER A 15 27.17 -6.13 1.67
C SER A 15 26.35 -6.97 0.69
N ASP A 16 25.80 -8.09 1.18
CA ASP A 16 24.72 -8.78 0.50
C ASP A 16 23.60 -7.77 0.30
N ALA A 17 23.54 -7.22 -0.91
CA ALA A 17 22.34 -6.58 -1.39
C ALA A 17 21.29 -7.70 -1.43
N TYR A 18 20.49 -7.80 -0.39
CA TYR A 18 19.35 -8.70 -0.33
C TYR A 18 18.45 -8.35 -1.51
N SER A 19 18.56 -9.13 -2.57
CA SER A 19 17.55 -9.20 -3.61
C SER A 19 16.28 -9.69 -2.92
N ASN A 20 15.38 -8.76 -2.59
CA ASN A 20 14.14 -9.07 -1.88
C ASN A 20 13.19 -9.75 -2.88
N SER A 21 13.44 -11.03 -3.16
CA SER A 21 12.61 -11.86 -4.06
C SER A 21 11.33 -12.35 -3.40
N GLU A 22 11.19 -12.15 -2.09
CA GLU A 22 10.06 -12.64 -1.28
C GLU A 22 9.09 -11.52 -0.93
N TYR A 23 7.81 -11.89 -0.81
CA TYR A 23 6.78 -10.99 -0.29
C TYR A 23 7.04 -10.64 1.17
N GLN A 24 7.04 -9.35 1.47
CA GLN A 24 7.17 -8.82 2.83
C GLN A 24 5.78 -8.46 3.37
N HIS A 25 5.59 -8.56 4.69
CA HIS A 25 4.35 -8.20 5.38
C HIS A 25 4.11 -6.68 5.48
N GLY A 26 4.99 -5.87 4.92
CA GLY A 26 4.91 -4.42 4.88
C GLY A 26 6.08 -3.81 4.12
N TYR A 27 6.07 -2.50 4.00
CA TYR A 27 7.11 -1.70 3.35
C TYR A 27 7.44 -0.47 4.18
N ALA A 28 8.72 -0.17 4.35
CA ALA A 28 9.21 1.05 4.99
C ALA A 28 10.35 1.64 4.15
N PHE A 29 10.36 2.96 3.95
CA PHE A 29 11.38 3.60 3.11
C PHE A 29 12.45 4.40 3.88
N LEU A 30 12.21 4.73 5.16
CA LEU A 30 13.19 5.44 6.00
C LEU A 30 13.76 4.61 7.14
N SER A 31 13.12 3.49 7.47
CA SER A 31 13.47 2.67 8.62
C SER A 31 13.18 1.19 8.35
N GLN A 32 13.50 0.34 9.30
CA GLN A 32 13.02 -1.05 9.30
C GLN A 32 11.62 -1.10 9.92
N LEU A 33 10.82 -2.08 9.51
CA LEU A 33 9.51 -2.33 10.10
C LEU A 33 9.65 -2.68 11.59
N LYS A 34 8.90 -2.01 12.45
CA LYS A 34 8.88 -2.22 13.89
C LYS A 34 8.15 -3.52 14.26
N TYR A 35 7.02 -3.79 13.59
CA TYR A 35 6.20 -4.95 13.87
C TYR A 35 6.69 -6.15 13.06
N PRO A 36 6.90 -7.32 13.71
CA PRO A 36 7.36 -8.52 13.02
C PRO A 36 6.25 -9.12 12.14
N GLN A 37 6.64 -9.99 11.22
CA GLN A 37 5.68 -10.77 10.45
C GLN A 37 4.73 -11.55 11.36
N GLY A 38 3.43 -11.49 11.09
CA GLY A 38 2.41 -12.19 11.87
C GLY A 38 1.97 -11.45 13.13
N PHE A 39 2.31 -10.17 13.31
CA PHE A 39 1.75 -9.37 14.40
C PHE A 39 0.22 -9.27 14.24
N GLU A 40 -0.49 -9.29 15.36
CA GLU A 40 -1.97 -9.34 15.35
C GLU A 40 -2.61 -7.95 15.43
N HIS A 41 -1.94 -6.99 16.08
CA HIS A 41 -2.42 -5.61 16.21
C HIS A 41 -1.26 -4.65 16.48
N PHE A 42 -1.43 -3.39 16.14
CA PHE A 42 -0.50 -2.33 16.50
C PHE A 42 -0.48 -2.09 18.01
N SER A 43 0.66 -1.68 18.56
CA SER A 43 0.84 -1.50 20.01
C SER A 43 -0.06 -0.41 20.63
N TYR A 44 -0.55 0.50 19.81
CA TYR A 44 -1.48 1.57 20.22
C TYR A 44 -2.97 1.15 20.18
N VAL A 45 -3.27 -0.06 19.72
CA VAL A 45 -4.63 -0.61 19.68
C VAL A 45 -4.88 -1.48 20.90
N ASN A 46 -6.02 -1.30 21.55
CA ASN A 46 -6.50 -2.22 22.59
C ASN A 46 -7.37 -3.31 21.96
N PRO A 47 -6.90 -4.57 21.84
CA PRO A 47 -7.66 -5.67 21.24
C PRO A 47 -8.90 -6.04 22.08
N ASP A 48 -8.88 -5.78 23.39
CA ASP A 48 -9.97 -6.09 24.33
C ASP A 48 -11.03 -4.97 24.40
N ALA A 49 -10.87 -3.91 23.60
CA ALA A 49 -11.85 -2.83 23.57
C ALA A 49 -13.24 -3.35 23.15
N PRO A 50 -14.33 -2.92 23.82
CA PRO A 50 -15.69 -3.29 23.44
C PRO A 50 -15.97 -2.91 21.99
N LYS A 51 -16.56 -3.83 21.23
CA LYS A 51 -16.98 -3.58 19.85
C LYS A 51 -18.39 -3.02 19.81
N GLY A 52 -18.61 -1.99 18.98
CA GLY A 52 -19.92 -1.38 18.79
C GLY A 52 -20.06 -0.02 19.45
N GLY A 53 -21.31 0.47 19.48
CA GLY A 53 -21.65 1.82 19.94
C GLY A 53 -21.79 2.80 18.78
N THR A 54 -21.93 4.10 19.12
CA THR A 54 -22.04 5.18 18.13
C THR A 54 -20.93 6.21 18.38
N PHE A 55 -20.09 6.41 17.40
CA PHE A 55 -19.12 7.49 17.39
C PHE A 55 -19.59 8.60 16.44
N ARG A 56 -19.67 9.84 16.93
CA ARG A 56 -20.11 10.99 16.14
C ARG A 56 -18.96 11.97 15.99
N ILE A 57 -18.55 12.19 14.75
CA ILE A 57 -17.50 13.12 14.37
C ILE A 57 -18.18 14.33 13.73
N PRO A 58 -17.90 15.56 14.18
CA PRO A 58 -18.36 16.76 13.50
C PRO A 58 -17.53 16.98 12.25
N GLU A 59 -18.19 17.33 11.14
CA GLU A 59 -17.55 17.64 9.87
C GLU A 59 -18.10 18.96 9.33
N MET A 60 -17.21 19.82 8.80
CA MET A 60 -17.62 21.09 8.20
C MET A 60 -17.85 20.96 6.71
N GLY A 61 -19.01 21.35 6.25
CA GLY A 61 -19.33 21.39 4.83
C GLY A 61 -20.65 20.73 4.49
N ALA A 62 -20.83 20.48 3.21
CA ALA A 62 -21.97 19.74 2.66
C ALA A 62 -21.45 18.70 1.69
N TRP A 63 -22.16 17.61 1.55
CA TRP A 63 -21.88 16.55 0.58
C TRP A 63 -23.12 16.29 -0.27
N ASP A 64 -22.91 15.80 -1.48
CA ASP A 64 -23.98 15.48 -2.44
C ASP A 64 -23.73 14.14 -3.17
N SER A 65 -22.64 13.46 -2.84
CA SER A 65 -22.26 12.20 -3.48
C SER A 65 -21.62 11.22 -2.51
N PHE A 66 -21.99 9.94 -2.64
CA PHE A 66 -21.27 8.80 -2.04
C PHE A 66 -20.13 8.27 -2.93
N ASN A 67 -19.97 8.81 -4.13
CA ASN A 67 -18.85 8.47 -4.97
C ASN A 67 -17.58 9.13 -4.43
N PRO A 68 -16.53 8.38 -4.05
CA PRO A 68 -15.30 8.93 -3.50
C PRO A 68 -14.47 9.71 -4.52
N ILE A 69 -14.77 9.57 -5.82
CA ILE A 69 -14.01 10.16 -6.93
C ILE A 69 -14.89 10.97 -7.90
N PRO A 70 -15.79 11.85 -7.42
CA PRO A 70 -16.70 12.53 -8.32
C PRO A 70 -15.93 13.51 -9.20
N LEU A 71 -16.29 13.58 -10.49
CA LEU A 71 -15.82 14.66 -11.38
C LEU A 71 -16.49 16.00 -11.05
N ARG A 72 -17.67 15.95 -10.45
CA ARG A 72 -18.44 17.08 -9.96
C ARG A 72 -19.13 16.71 -8.65
N GLY A 73 -19.35 17.70 -7.81
CA GLY A 73 -19.95 17.51 -6.50
C GLY A 73 -18.89 17.31 -5.40
N ARG A 74 -19.36 16.99 -4.22
CA ARG A 74 -18.53 16.78 -3.02
C ARG A 74 -18.80 15.39 -2.47
N PRO A 75 -17.77 14.54 -2.34
CA PRO A 75 -17.92 13.25 -1.68
C PRO A 75 -18.28 13.43 -0.21
N LEU A 76 -18.90 12.44 0.37
CA LEU A 76 -19.10 12.35 1.81
C LEU A 76 -17.72 12.28 2.49
N SER A 77 -17.55 13.02 3.58
CA SER A 77 -16.38 12.88 4.45
C SER A 77 -16.25 11.46 5.01
N GLY A 78 -15.03 10.98 5.17
CA GLY A 78 -14.76 9.57 5.50
C GLY A 78 -14.72 8.64 4.28
N LEU A 79 -14.73 9.22 3.06
CA LEU A 79 -14.51 8.52 1.80
C LEU A 79 -13.20 8.96 1.13
N ASP A 80 -12.25 9.51 1.88
CA ASP A 80 -10.98 9.92 1.31
C ASP A 80 -10.18 8.69 0.87
N ILE A 81 -9.91 8.64 -0.44
CA ILE A 81 -9.21 7.50 -1.05
C ILE A 81 -7.70 7.51 -0.81
N TRP A 82 -7.16 8.62 -0.31
CA TRP A 82 -5.73 8.79 -0.03
C TRP A 82 -5.40 8.74 1.46
N ASP A 83 -6.37 8.98 2.34
CA ASP A 83 -6.17 9.00 3.78
C ASP A 83 -6.78 7.77 4.44
N PRO A 84 -5.96 6.78 4.81
CA PRO A 84 -6.45 5.57 5.47
C PRO A 84 -7.03 5.85 6.87
N VAL A 85 -6.70 6.98 7.47
CA VAL A 85 -7.21 7.36 8.80
C VAL A 85 -8.64 7.89 8.72
N ASP A 86 -8.94 8.66 7.67
CA ASP A 86 -10.26 9.26 7.44
C ASP A 86 -11.15 8.43 6.50
N ASN A 87 -10.69 7.26 6.07
CA ASN A 87 -11.48 6.36 5.25
C ASN A 87 -12.14 5.27 6.10
N PHE A 88 -13.42 5.42 6.36
CA PHE A 88 -14.21 4.47 7.15
C PHE A 88 -14.98 3.44 6.31
N ILE A 89 -14.89 3.53 4.99
CA ILE A 89 -15.74 2.75 4.07
C ILE A 89 -14.91 1.77 3.25
N TYR A 90 -13.75 2.21 2.75
CA TYR A 90 -12.90 1.42 1.86
C TYR A 90 -11.57 1.09 2.51
N ASP A 91 -11.10 -0.11 2.28
CA ASP A 91 -9.76 -0.54 2.67
C ASP A 91 -8.78 -0.42 1.50
N SER A 92 -7.50 -0.33 1.82
CA SER A 92 -6.37 -0.24 0.89
C SER A 92 -5.51 -1.51 0.95
N LEU A 93 -4.57 -1.65 0.00
CA LEU A 93 -3.64 -2.78 -0.01
C LEU A 93 -2.67 -2.74 1.18
N LEU A 94 -2.23 -1.52 1.58
CA LEU A 94 -1.37 -1.27 2.72
C LEU A 94 -2.01 -0.28 3.69
N GLU A 95 -1.71 -0.42 4.97
CA GLU A 95 -2.12 0.48 6.06
C GLU A 95 -0.91 1.16 6.68
N GLY A 96 -0.96 2.49 6.88
CA GLY A 96 0.09 3.24 7.57
C GLY A 96 0.10 3.00 9.07
N SER A 97 1.28 2.86 9.65
CA SER A 97 1.42 2.81 11.11
C SER A 97 1.39 4.22 11.71
N LEU A 98 0.62 4.43 12.77
CA LEU A 98 0.54 5.73 13.44
C LEU A 98 1.76 6.02 14.36
N ASP A 99 2.54 5.00 14.67
CA ASP A 99 3.72 5.12 15.53
C ASP A 99 5.06 4.91 14.79
N GLU A 100 5.00 4.85 13.44
CA GLU A 100 6.15 4.73 12.55
C GLU A 100 5.93 5.62 11.30
N PRO A 101 6.65 6.72 11.15
CA PRO A 101 6.33 7.75 10.15
C PRO A 101 6.51 7.34 8.68
N SER A 102 7.10 6.18 8.40
CA SER A 102 7.41 5.73 7.03
C SER A 102 7.12 4.26 6.79
N SER A 103 6.36 3.62 7.69
CA SER A 103 6.09 2.19 7.65
C SER A 103 4.63 1.91 7.35
N TYR A 104 4.41 1.00 6.40
CA TYR A 104 3.09 0.58 5.93
C TYR A 104 3.03 -0.94 5.94
N TYR A 105 1.94 -1.48 6.48
CA TYR A 105 1.74 -2.90 6.66
C TYR A 105 0.65 -3.44 5.75
N ALA A 106 0.77 -4.69 5.36
CA ALA A 106 -0.21 -5.36 4.52
C ALA A 106 -1.59 -5.40 5.20
N LYS A 107 -2.64 -4.95 4.49
CA LYS A 107 -4.04 -4.88 4.94
C LYS A 107 -4.95 -5.75 4.07
N LEU A 108 -5.37 -5.29 2.88
CA LEU A 108 -6.01 -6.16 1.89
C LEU A 108 -4.98 -7.04 1.17
N ALA A 109 -3.74 -6.57 1.04
CA ALA A 109 -2.65 -7.44 0.67
C ALA A 109 -2.23 -8.33 1.84
N LYS A 110 -1.75 -9.54 1.58
CA LYS A 110 -1.01 -10.37 2.53
C LYS A 110 0.50 -10.17 2.40
N GLY A 111 0.95 -9.45 1.38
CA GLY A 111 2.34 -9.09 1.19
C GLY A 111 2.56 -8.15 0.01
N VAL A 112 3.68 -7.45 0.08
CA VAL A 112 4.22 -6.57 -0.95
C VAL A 112 5.63 -6.98 -1.33
N ARG A 113 5.98 -6.89 -2.60
CA ARG A 113 7.33 -7.14 -3.12
C ARG A 113 7.71 -6.02 -4.08
N VAL A 114 8.86 -5.42 -3.84
CA VAL A 114 9.40 -4.35 -4.69
C VAL A 114 10.61 -4.88 -5.45
N ALA A 115 10.69 -4.58 -6.75
CA ALA A 115 11.86 -4.92 -7.54
C ALA A 115 13.13 -4.29 -6.95
N PRO A 116 14.29 -4.94 -6.99
CA PRO A 116 15.55 -4.39 -6.48
C PRO A 116 15.95 -3.06 -7.13
N ASP A 117 15.58 -2.86 -8.39
CA ASP A 117 15.78 -1.64 -9.16
C ASP A 117 14.59 -0.66 -9.09
N GLY A 118 13.49 -1.05 -8.44
CA GLY A 118 12.27 -0.25 -8.34
C GLY A 118 11.38 -0.28 -9.59
N SER A 119 11.66 -1.16 -10.57
CA SER A 119 10.94 -1.22 -11.85
C SER A 119 9.51 -1.76 -11.73
N TYR A 120 9.18 -2.47 -10.66
CA TYR A 120 7.83 -2.94 -10.37
C TYR A 120 7.55 -3.07 -8.87
N VAL A 121 6.27 -3.08 -8.56
CA VAL A 121 5.73 -3.43 -7.24
C VAL A 121 4.67 -4.51 -7.40
N ASP A 122 4.80 -5.58 -6.65
CA ASP A 122 3.84 -6.68 -6.63
C ASP A 122 3.07 -6.68 -5.32
N PHE A 123 1.78 -6.96 -5.41
CA PHE A 123 0.92 -7.22 -4.25
C PHE A 123 0.28 -8.59 -4.36
N LYS A 124 0.21 -9.26 -3.22
CA LYS A 124 -0.52 -10.52 -3.08
C LYS A 124 -1.73 -10.31 -2.19
N ILE A 125 -2.93 -10.56 -2.73
CA ILE A 125 -4.20 -10.29 -2.05
C ILE A 125 -4.53 -11.41 -1.07
N ARG A 126 -5.19 -11.06 0.05
CA ARG A 126 -5.63 -12.00 1.08
C ARG A 126 -6.82 -12.84 0.59
N ASP A 127 -6.81 -14.13 0.89
CA ASP A 127 -7.88 -15.06 0.52
C ASP A 127 -9.17 -14.87 1.35
N ASP A 128 -9.02 -14.30 2.55
CA ASP A 128 -10.11 -14.08 3.51
C ASP A 128 -10.75 -12.68 3.43
N ALA A 129 -10.21 -11.78 2.59
CA ALA A 129 -10.76 -10.44 2.42
C ALA A 129 -12.15 -10.49 1.76
N ARG A 130 -13.10 -9.74 2.34
CA ARG A 130 -14.50 -9.71 1.89
C ARG A 130 -15.02 -8.28 1.86
N TRP A 131 -15.88 -8.02 0.89
CA TRP A 131 -16.75 -6.84 0.88
C TRP A 131 -17.82 -6.91 1.97
N HIS A 132 -18.47 -5.79 2.27
CA HIS A 132 -19.56 -5.72 3.25
C HIS A 132 -20.76 -6.62 2.91
N ASP A 133 -20.97 -6.97 1.65
CA ASP A 133 -21.99 -7.90 1.18
C ASP A 133 -21.55 -9.38 1.24
N GLY A 134 -20.33 -9.64 1.72
CA GLY A 134 -19.76 -10.99 1.89
C GLY A 134 -19.04 -11.53 0.66
N ARG A 135 -19.05 -10.85 -0.48
CA ARG A 135 -18.28 -11.27 -1.67
C ARG A 135 -16.79 -11.17 -1.43
N PRO A 136 -15.98 -12.08 -1.99
CA PRO A 136 -14.54 -12.00 -1.89
C PRO A 136 -14.01 -10.75 -2.61
N ILE A 137 -12.98 -10.13 -2.04
CA ILE A 137 -12.17 -9.13 -2.75
C ILE A 137 -11.19 -9.86 -3.64
N SER A 138 -11.03 -9.42 -4.89
CA SER A 138 -10.26 -10.11 -5.90
C SER A 138 -9.34 -9.17 -6.68
N ILE A 139 -8.44 -9.75 -7.48
CA ILE A 139 -7.60 -9.00 -8.43
C ILE A 139 -8.46 -8.17 -9.40
N GLU A 140 -9.66 -8.63 -9.75
CA GLU A 140 -10.55 -7.88 -10.63
C GLU A 140 -11.03 -6.56 -10.02
N ASP A 141 -11.21 -6.51 -8.69
CA ASP A 141 -11.53 -5.27 -7.98
C ASP A 141 -10.34 -4.30 -8.02
N VAL A 142 -9.11 -4.82 -7.85
CA VAL A 142 -7.89 -4.02 -7.96
C VAL A 142 -7.74 -3.45 -9.38
N LEU A 143 -7.85 -4.29 -10.41
CA LEU A 143 -7.80 -3.85 -11.82
C LEU A 143 -8.86 -2.79 -12.12
N PHE A 144 -10.10 -3.03 -11.70
CA PHE A 144 -11.20 -2.07 -11.85
C PHE A 144 -10.91 -0.75 -11.17
N THR A 145 -10.38 -0.80 -9.94
CA THR A 145 -10.04 0.39 -9.15
C THR A 145 -9.07 1.27 -9.91
N PHE A 146 -7.94 0.70 -10.35
CA PHE A 146 -6.92 1.47 -11.04
C PHE A 146 -7.37 1.93 -12.44
N ASP A 147 -8.15 1.13 -13.17
CA ASP A 147 -8.78 1.59 -14.41
C ASP A 147 -9.63 2.84 -14.18
N VAL A 148 -10.49 2.83 -13.17
CA VAL A 148 -11.34 3.97 -12.82
C VAL A 148 -10.52 5.18 -12.38
N TYR A 149 -9.53 5.00 -11.53
CA TYR A 149 -8.68 6.09 -11.07
C TYR A 149 -7.86 6.72 -12.19
N MET A 150 -7.29 5.92 -13.07
CA MET A 150 -6.44 6.40 -14.16
C MET A 150 -7.24 6.98 -15.34
N THR A 151 -8.50 6.56 -15.55
CA THR A 151 -9.29 6.96 -16.73
C THR A 151 -10.45 7.91 -16.43
N LYS A 152 -11.09 7.78 -15.24
CA LYS A 152 -12.36 8.46 -14.92
C LYS A 152 -12.27 9.43 -13.75
N ALA A 153 -11.24 9.34 -12.92
CA ALA A 153 -11.07 10.25 -11.79
C ALA A 153 -10.64 11.65 -12.25
N ASN A 154 -10.82 12.62 -11.37
CA ASN A 154 -10.33 13.98 -11.61
C ASN A 154 -8.78 14.03 -11.66
N PRO A 155 -8.19 15.08 -12.25
CA PRO A 155 -6.74 15.16 -12.40
C PRO A 155 -5.93 15.07 -11.08
N SER A 156 -6.48 15.53 -9.95
CA SER A 156 -5.77 15.47 -8.67
C SER A 156 -5.55 14.04 -8.16
N ILE A 157 -6.41 13.10 -8.60
CA ILE A 157 -6.25 11.67 -8.32
C ILE A 157 -5.42 11.00 -9.42
N ARG A 158 -5.70 11.33 -10.68
CA ARG A 158 -5.09 10.68 -11.83
C ARG A 158 -3.60 10.99 -11.98
N THR A 159 -3.21 12.28 -11.89
CA THR A 159 -1.81 12.70 -12.11
C THR A 159 -0.81 12.01 -11.17
N PRO A 160 -1.07 11.84 -9.86
CA PRO A 160 -0.18 11.06 -9.00
C PRO A 160 -0.01 9.58 -9.39
N LEU A 161 -0.90 9.04 -10.23
CA LEU A 161 -0.86 7.63 -10.68
C LEU A 161 -0.17 7.46 -12.05
N GLU A 162 0.27 8.53 -12.69
CA GLU A 162 1.08 8.48 -13.92
C GLU A 162 2.45 7.79 -13.69
N ILE A 163 2.81 7.56 -12.44
CA ILE A 163 3.93 6.69 -12.02
C ILE A 163 3.74 5.23 -12.43
N ILE A 164 2.51 4.81 -12.77
CA ILE A 164 2.19 3.43 -13.17
C ILE A 164 2.14 3.38 -14.70
N GLU A 165 3.02 2.58 -15.29
CA GLU A 165 3.00 2.33 -16.73
C GLU A 165 1.87 1.38 -17.13
N ARG A 166 1.78 0.24 -16.43
CA ARG A 166 0.77 -0.79 -16.69
C ARG A 166 0.62 -1.75 -15.50
N LEU A 167 -0.50 -2.46 -15.47
CA LEU A 167 -0.77 -3.54 -14.54
C LEU A 167 -0.67 -4.89 -15.24
N GLU A 168 -0.21 -5.91 -14.52
CA GLU A 168 -0.10 -7.28 -15.00
C GLU A 168 -0.57 -8.26 -13.93
N VAL A 169 -1.50 -9.13 -14.28
CA VAL A 169 -1.93 -10.23 -13.40
C VAL A 169 -0.91 -11.35 -13.49
N LEU A 170 -0.28 -11.69 -12.37
CA LEU A 170 0.71 -12.76 -12.28
C LEU A 170 0.07 -14.09 -11.92
N ASP A 171 -0.93 -14.06 -11.02
CA ASP A 171 -1.71 -15.22 -10.58
C ASP A 171 -3.11 -14.75 -10.14
N GLN A 172 -3.98 -15.67 -9.74
CA GLN A 172 -5.34 -15.37 -9.29
C GLN A 172 -5.40 -14.43 -8.07
N ASP A 173 -4.35 -14.34 -7.27
CA ASP A 173 -4.22 -13.46 -6.11
C ASP A 173 -2.99 -12.52 -6.18
N GLU A 174 -2.25 -12.51 -7.30
CA GLU A 174 -1.04 -11.70 -7.46
C GLU A 174 -1.15 -10.71 -8.62
N ILE A 175 -0.80 -9.44 -8.35
CA ILE A 175 -0.80 -8.37 -9.33
C ILE A 175 0.51 -7.59 -9.28
N ARG A 176 1.03 -7.24 -10.46
CA ARG A 176 2.22 -6.40 -10.66
C ARG A 176 1.83 -5.05 -11.20
N PHE A 177 2.41 -4.02 -10.61
CA PHE A 177 2.41 -2.65 -11.10
C PHE A 177 3.78 -2.36 -11.70
N TRP A 178 3.86 -2.20 -13.00
CA TRP A 178 5.06 -1.73 -13.67
C TRP A 178 5.18 -0.22 -13.51
N ILE A 179 6.36 0.24 -13.17
CA ILE A 179 6.62 1.63 -12.84
C ILE A 179 7.14 2.36 -14.08
N ALA A 180 6.61 3.55 -14.34
CA ALA A 180 7.05 4.43 -15.41
C ALA A 180 8.54 4.79 -15.23
N GLU A 181 9.29 4.86 -16.33
CA GLU A 181 10.76 4.99 -16.34
C GLU A 181 11.26 6.13 -15.45
N GLU A 182 10.58 7.27 -15.47
CA GLU A 182 10.92 8.46 -14.68
C GLU A 182 10.70 8.31 -13.17
N SER A 183 9.98 7.28 -12.74
CA SER A 183 9.64 7.01 -11.33
C SER A 183 10.32 5.77 -10.78
N ILE A 184 11.13 5.07 -11.59
CA ILE A 184 11.89 3.89 -11.15
C ILE A 184 12.87 4.31 -10.03
N GLY A 185 12.83 3.57 -8.93
CA GLY A 185 13.69 3.82 -7.76
C GLY A 185 13.18 4.89 -6.79
N ASP A 186 12.04 5.54 -7.05
CA ASP A 186 11.40 6.41 -6.06
C ASP A 186 10.82 5.57 -4.92
N PRO A 187 11.33 5.69 -3.68
CA PRO A 187 10.92 4.84 -2.56
C PRO A 187 9.49 5.08 -2.10
N ILE A 188 8.83 6.15 -2.51
CA ILE A 188 7.44 6.44 -2.13
C ILE A 188 6.42 5.74 -3.03
N VAL A 189 6.83 5.24 -4.19
CA VAL A 189 5.95 4.61 -5.18
C VAL A 189 5.17 3.42 -4.61
N PRO A 190 5.78 2.46 -3.87
CA PRO A 190 5.04 1.33 -3.29
C PRO A 190 3.93 1.77 -2.34
N ILE A 191 4.17 2.85 -1.58
CA ILE A 191 3.21 3.41 -0.65
C ILE A 191 2.07 4.08 -1.42
N ARG A 192 2.39 4.93 -2.40
CA ARG A 192 1.40 5.66 -3.18
C ARG A 192 0.42 4.72 -3.89
N ILE A 193 0.87 3.56 -4.34
CA ILE A 193 0.02 2.50 -4.89
C ILE A 193 -0.76 1.80 -3.77
N GLY A 194 -0.07 1.45 -2.68
CA GLY A 194 -0.58 0.60 -1.62
C GLY A 194 -1.66 1.24 -0.75
N VAL A 195 -1.65 2.57 -0.57
CA VAL A 195 -2.63 3.27 0.30
C VAL A 195 -3.94 3.63 -0.42
N LEU A 196 -4.02 3.45 -1.73
CA LEU A 196 -5.25 3.73 -2.46
C LEU A 196 -6.38 2.80 -2.06
N SER A 197 -7.54 3.37 -1.81
CA SER A 197 -8.77 2.63 -1.52
C SER A 197 -9.18 1.74 -2.67
N ILE A 198 -9.43 0.48 -2.41
CA ILE A 198 -9.91 -0.48 -3.41
C ILE A 198 -11.43 -0.36 -3.53
N LEU A 199 -11.93 -0.33 -4.76
CA LEU A 199 -13.34 -0.15 -5.10
C LEU A 199 -13.97 -1.48 -5.56
N PRO A 200 -15.25 -1.73 -5.22
CA PRO A 200 -15.95 -2.94 -5.64
C PRO A 200 -16.33 -2.86 -7.12
N LYS A 201 -15.81 -3.78 -7.94
CA LYS A 201 -16.16 -3.86 -9.37
C LYS A 201 -17.65 -4.15 -9.61
N HIS A 202 -18.27 -4.84 -8.67
CA HIS A 202 -19.65 -5.32 -8.82
C HIS A 202 -20.72 -4.33 -8.35
N TYR A 203 -20.36 -3.12 -7.94
CA TYR A 203 -21.30 -2.14 -7.38
C TYR A 203 -21.62 -0.99 -8.35
#